data_1cfb223a08f6ad908b823b055aac6930
#
_entry.id   1cfb223a08f6ad908b823b055aac6930
#
_cell.length_a   1.000
_cell.length_b   1.000
_cell.length_c   1.000
_cell.angle_alpha   90.00
_cell.angle_beta   90.00
_cell.angle_gamma   90.00
#
_symmetry.space_group_name_H-M   'P 1'
#
loop_
_entity.id
_entity.type
_entity.pdbx_description
1 polymer ?
#
loop_
_entity_poly.entity_id
_entity_poly.type
_entity_poly.pdbx_seq_one_letter_code
_entity_poly.pdbx_strand_id
1 'polypeptide(L)' 'APDAGASLISWSASSGSYYSPTIWLARSGSGTKGTNTIIPASNAFGSIVFSGDDGTDFVKGAMIVGDLDGTP' A
#
# COMPACT_ATOMS: atom_id res chain seq x y z
N ALA A 1 -18.71 -11.20 14.29
CA ALA A 1 -17.31 -11.20 13.82
C ALA A 1 -17.27 -11.43 12.32
N PRO A 2 -16.34 -10.82 11.59
CA PRO A 2 -16.23 -11.05 10.14
C PRO A 2 -15.70 -12.45 9.85
N ASP A 3 -16.11 -13.02 8.71
CA ASP A 3 -15.59 -14.30 8.24
C ASP A 3 -14.11 -14.19 7.86
N ALA A 4 -13.67 -13.00 7.48
CA ALA A 4 -12.26 -12.72 7.20
C ALA A 4 -11.95 -11.29 7.64
N GLY A 5 -10.75 -11.09 8.10
CA GLY A 5 -10.35 -9.76 8.54
C GLY A 5 -8.89 -9.69 8.91
N ALA A 6 -8.42 -8.48 9.13
CA ALA A 6 -7.07 -8.20 9.59
C ALA A 6 -7.09 -7.03 10.56
N SER A 7 -6.19 -7.07 11.54
CA SER A 7 -6.05 -5.99 12.52
C SER A 7 -4.58 -5.67 12.73
N LEU A 8 -4.28 -4.39 12.85
CA LEU A 8 -2.95 -3.92 13.21
C LEU A 8 -3.10 -3.07 14.46
N ILE A 9 -2.59 -3.58 15.57
CA ILE A 9 -2.78 -2.95 16.88
C ILE A 9 -1.42 -2.81 17.55
N SER A 10 -1.17 -1.66 18.16
CA SER A 10 0.07 -1.40 18.89
C SER A 10 -0.25 -0.97 20.31
N TRP A 11 0.45 -1.57 21.27
CA TRP A 11 0.45 -1.12 22.64
C TRP A 11 1.82 -0.54 22.95
N SER A 12 1.92 0.78 23.01
CA SER A 12 3.19 1.42 23.34
C SER A 12 2.94 2.75 24.01
N ALA A 13 3.63 2.96 25.11
CA ALA A 13 3.63 4.26 25.80
C ALA A 13 4.72 5.18 25.26
N SER A 14 5.59 4.69 24.38
CA SER A 14 6.66 5.47 23.79
C SER A 14 6.11 6.39 22.71
N SER A 15 6.69 7.60 22.60
CA SER A 15 6.32 8.52 21.54
C SER A 15 7.16 8.29 20.29
N GLY A 16 6.61 8.66 19.15
CA GLY A 16 7.29 8.55 17.86
C GLY A 16 6.54 7.69 16.89
N SER A 17 6.76 7.93 15.60
CA SER A 17 6.05 7.24 14.53
C SER A 17 6.35 5.75 14.48
N TYR A 18 7.51 5.32 14.96
CA TYR A 18 7.91 3.91 14.90
C TYR A 18 7.07 3.02 15.81
N TYR A 19 6.31 3.60 16.72
CA TYR A 19 5.52 2.84 17.70
C TYR A 19 4.05 2.77 17.33
N SER A 20 3.69 3.30 16.16
CA SER A 20 2.33 3.21 15.63
C SER A 20 2.19 2.03 14.69
N PRO A 21 0.98 1.48 14.53
CA PRO A 21 0.77 0.42 13.55
C PRO A 21 1.04 0.96 12.14
N THR A 22 1.73 0.18 11.33
CA THR A 22 2.15 0.67 10.01
C THR A 22 2.03 -0.44 8.96
N ILE A 23 1.50 -0.08 7.79
CA ILE A 23 1.62 -0.90 6.59
C ILE A 23 2.56 -0.16 5.66
N TRP A 24 3.66 -0.81 5.29
CA TRP A 24 4.68 -0.20 4.45
C TRP A 24 4.59 -0.77 3.03
N LEU A 25 4.13 0.04 2.10
CA LEU A 25 4.08 -0.31 0.68
C LEU A 25 5.20 0.45 -0.02
N ALA A 26 6.14 -0.29 -0.62
CA ALA A 26 7.32 0.32 -1.20
C ALA A 26 7.59 -0.21 -2.59
N ARG A 27 8.17 0.62 -3.43
CA ARG A 27 8.46 0.29 -4.82
C ARG A 27 9.77 0.92 -5.27
N SER A 28 10.57 0.17 -6.04
CA SER A 28 11.72 0.70 -6.77
C SER A 28 11.36 0.85 -8.24
N GLY A 29 12.07 1.71 -8.95
CA GLY A 29 11.95 1.81 -10.41
C GLY A 29 12.71 0.73 -11.16
N SER A 30 13.39 -0.18 -10.43
CA SER A 30 14.15 -1.26 -11.03
C SER A 30 13.31 -2.53 -11.19
N GLY A 31 13.52 -3.26 -12.27
CA GLY A 31 12.96 -4.59 -12.43
C GLY A 31 13.80 -5.68 -11.76
N THR A 32 14.93 -5.32 -11.19
CA THR A 32 15.85 -6.27 -10.56
C THR A 32 15.75 -6.16 -9.05
N LYS A 33 15.42 -7.26 -8.39
CA LYS A 33 15.32 -7.31 -6.94
C LYS A 33 16.66 -6.95 -6.30
N GLY A 34 16.59 -6.08 -5.29
CA GLY A 34 17.79 -5.65 -4.55
C GLY A 34 18.47 -4.43 -5.14
N THR A 35 18.08 -3.99 -6.32
CA THR A 35 18.61 -2.80 -6.95
C THR A 35 17.68 -1.62 -6.69
N ASN A 36 18.21 -0.55 -6.15
CA ASN A 36 17.43 0.65 -5.88
C ASN A 36 17.55 1.61 -7.05
N THR A 37 16.41 1.92 -7.65
CA THR A 37 16.33 2.85 -8.77
C THR A 37 15.16 3.79 -8.52
N ILE A 38 15.34 5.06 -8.85
CA ILE A 38 14.29 6.06 -8.71
C ILE A 38 13.07 5.65 -9.54
N ILE A 39 11.87 5.76 -8.97
CA ILE A 39 10.68 5.44 -9.75
C ILE A 39 10.41 6.56 -10.76
N PRO A 40 9.80 6.24 -11.92
CA PRO A 40 9.46 7.27 -12.90
C PRO A 40 8.47 8.27 -12.32
N ALA A 41 8.57 9.52 -12.76
CA ALA A 41 7.69 10.59 -12.32
C ALA A 41 6.23 10.24 -12.60
N SER A 42 5.33 10.64 -11.71
CA SER A 42 3.88 10.46 -11.84
C SER A 42 3.44 8.99 -11.79
N ASN A 43 4.28 8.12 -11.23
CA ASN A 43 3.92 6.71 -11.02
C ASN A 43 3.49 6.48 -9.59
N ALA A 44 2.65 5.47 -9.37
CA ALA A 44 2.16 5.13 -8.05
C ALA A 44 3.23 4.42 -7.22
N PHE A 45 3.29 4.73 -5.93
CA PHE A 45 4.13 4.00 -4.98
C PHE A 45 3.47 2.71 -4.54
N GLY A 46 2.16 2.70 -4.41
CA GLY A 46 1.40 1.55 -3.99
C GLY A 46 -0.09 1.87 -3.94
N SER A 47 -0.90 0.86 -3.72
CA SER A 47 -2.35 1.05 -3.66
C SER A 47 -3.03 0.00 -2.80
N ILE A 48 -4.21 0.36 -2.29
CA ILE A 48 -5.15 -0.57 -1.66
C ILE A 48 -6.39 -0.58 -2.53
N VAL A 49 -6.81 -1.76 -2.98
CA VAL A 49 -7.92 -1.89 -3.92
C VAL A 49 -9.08 -2.60 -3.25
N PHE A 50 -10.27 -2.06 -3.43
CA PHE A 50 -11.52 -2.68 -2.99
C PHE A 50 -12.25 -3.18 -4.22
N SER A 51 -12.56 -4.47 -4.25
CA SER A 51 -13.23 -5.06 -5.40
C SER A 51 -14.35 -5.97 -4.95
N GLY A 52 -15.32 -6.15 -5.81
CA GLY A 52 -16.46 -7.03 -5.59
C GLY A 52 -16.64 -7.98 -6.77
N ASP A 53 -17.31 -9.07 -6.51
CA ASP A 53 -17.60 -10.08 -7.52
C ASP A 53 -18.86 -9.66 -8.28
N ASP A 54 -18.80 -9.62 -9.60
CA ASP A 54 -19.95 -9.28 -10.45
C ASP A 54 -20.73 -10.51 -10.91
N GLY A 55 -20.36 -11.68 -10.40
CA GLY A 55 -20.94 -12.97 -10.81
C GLY A 55 -20.07 -13.74 -11.78
N THR A 56 -19.04 -13.12 -12.34
CA THR A 56 -18.10 -13.73 -13.27
C THR A 56 -16.67 -13.47 -12.85
N ASP A 57 -16.35 -12.22 -12.52
CA ASP A 57 -15.01 -11.78 -12.13
C ASP A 57 -15.07 -10.80 -10.98
N PHE A 58 -13.93 -10.59 -10.33
CA PHE A 58 -13.79 -9.50 -9.38
C PHE A 58 -13.53 -8.21 -10.14
N VAL A 59 -14.34 -7.20 -9.88
CA VAL A 59 -14.19 -5.88 -10.48
C VAL A 59 -13.79 -4.87 -9.42
N LYS A 60 -12.89 -3.96 -9.81
CA LYS A 60 -12.42 -2.92 -8.90
C LYS A 60 -13.50 -1.86 -8.73
N GLY A 61 -13.90 -1.62 -7.47
CA GLY A 61 -14.89 -0.59 -7.16
C GLY A 61 -14.25 0.70 -6.68
N ALA A 62 -13.18 0.60 -5.88
CA ALA A 62 -12.53 1.77 -5.32
C ALA A 62 -11.07 1.44 -5.00
N MET A 63 -10.24 2.48 -4.85
CA MET A 63 -8.86 2.27 -4.44
C MET A 63 -8.30 3.51 -3.74
N ILE A 64 -7.34 3.27 -2.86
CA ILE A 64 -6.51 4.31 -2.27
C ILE A 64 -5.14 4.18 -2.92
N VAL A 65 -4.63 5.25 -3.51
CA VAL A 65 -3.35 5.25 -4.23
C VAL A 65 -2.42 6.26 -3.61
N GLY A 66 -1.18 5.82 -3.33
CA GLY A 66 -0.09 6.72 -3.00
C GLY A 66 0.69 7.03 -4.27
N ASP A 67 0.52 8.22 -4.80
CA ASP A 67 1.16 8.66 -6.03
C ASP A 67 2.33 9.58 -5.77
N LEU A 68 3.28 9.55 -6.71
CA LEU A 68 4.35 10.54 -6.76
C LEU A 68 3.85 11.78 -7.50
N ASP A 69 4.03 12.94 -6.89
CA ASP A 69 3.71 14.23 -7.50
C ASP A 69 5.01 14.86 -8.01
N GLY A 70 5.36 14.55 -9.26
CA GLY A 70 6.60 15.04 -9.86
C GLY A 70 7.70 13.98 -9.80
N THR A 71 8.92 14.43 -9.50
CA THR A 71 10.11 13.57 -9.40
C THR A 71 10.56 13.48 -7.95
N PRO A 72 10.84 12.27 -7.46
CA PRO A 72 11.30 12.13 -6.05
C PRO A 72 12.64 12.77 -5.78
#